data_86d3a46b74c5ee72e254c3a94e79706a
#
_entry.id   86d3a46b74c5ee72e254c3a94e79706a
#
_cell.length_a   1.000
_cell.length_b   1.000
_cell.length_c   1.000
_cell.angle_alpha   90.00
_cell.angle_beta   90.00
_cell.angle_gamma   90.00
#
_symmetry.space_group_name_H-M   'P 1'
#
loop_
_entity.id
_entity.type
_entity.pdbx_description
1 polymer ?
#
loop_
_entity_poly.entity_id
_entity_poly.type
_entity_poly.pdbx_seq_one_letter_code
_entity_poly.pdbx_strand_id
1 'polypeptide(L)'
;MTKTLTPKQEDFLEALLGEARGNIRAAMDMAGYSKSTKTTDVVVPLKEVTERVGMMLAMNAPKAAFCIVDVLEDPSALGARNAISAAREVLDRTGLVKKEQV
;
A
#
# COMPACT_ATOMS: atom_id res chain seq x y z
N MET A 1 -23.07 0.74 4.57
CA MET A 1 -22.87 1.03 6.01
C MET A 1 -21.42 0.86 6.41
N THR A 2 -20.87 1.84 7.04
CA THR A 2 -19.48 1.81 7.47
C THR A 2 -19.34 1.02 8.76
N LYS A 3 -18.45 0.03 8.75
CA LYS A 3 -18.19 -0.75 9.95
C LYS A 3 -17.33 0.07 10.90
N THR A 4 -17.75 0.12 12.16
CA THR A 4 -16.99 0.82 13.18
C THR A 4 -15.82 -0.05 13.62
N LEU A 5 -14.62 0.51 13.56
CA LEU A 5 -13.42 -0.20 14.00
C LEU A 5 -13.21 0.01 15.50
N THR A 6 -12.65 -0.99 16.17
CA THR A 6 -12.22 -0.84 17.55
C THR A 6 -10.99 0.07 17.61
N PRO A 7 -10.72 0.71 18.77
CA PRO A 7 -9.49 1.51 18.89
C PRO A 7 -8.23 0.73 18.57
N LYS A 8 -8.18 -0.55 18.95
CA LYS A 8 -7.02 -1.39 18.66
C LYS A 8 -6.86 -1.64 17.15
N GLN A 9 -7.98 -1.83 16.44
CA GLN A 9 -7.96 -1.99 14.99
C GLN A 9 -7.50 -0.71 14.29
N GLU A 10 -7.95 0.45 14.77
CA GLU A 10 -7.49 1.73 14.23
C GLU A 10 -5.99 1.91 14.45
N ASP A 11 -5.51 1.61 15.65
CA ASP A 11 -4.08 1.70 15.96
C ASP A 11 -3.27 0.76 15.08
N PHE A 12 -3.77 -0.43 14.85
CA PHE A 12 -3.11 -1.40 13.97
C PHE A 12 -2.98 -0.85 12.54
N LEU A 13 -4.06 -0.32 11.99
CA LEU A 13 -4.04 0.21 10.62
C LEU A 13 -3.12 1.42 10.50
N GLU A 14 -3.15 2.33 11.46
CA GLU A 14 -2.26 3.47 11.48
C GLU A 14 -0.80 3.03 11.51
N ALA A 15 -0.47 2.08 12.37
CA ALA A 15 0.90 1.58 12.47
C ALA A 15 1.31 0.86 11.19
N LEU A 16 0.42 0.03 10.64
CA LEU A 16 0.71 -0.76 9.45
C LEU A 16 1.09 0.11 8.26
N LEU A 17 0.35 1.19 8.04
CA LEU A 17 0.58 2.09 6.91
C LEU A 17 1.53 3.23 7.26
N GLY A 18 1.93 3.35 8.50
CA GLY A 18 2.86 4.37 8.98
C GLY A 18 4.21 3.77 9.34
N GLU A 19 4.52 3.75 10.64
CA GLU A 19 5.84 3.35 11.13
C GLU A 19 6.22 1.91 10.80
N ALA A 20 5.26 0.99 10.79
CA ALA A 20 5.56 -0.41 10.51
C ALA A 20 5.81 -0.68 9.02
N ARG A 21 5.43 0.25 8.15
CA ARG A 21 5.66 0.19 6.70
C ARG A 21 5.28 -1.15 6.08
N GLY A 22 4.11 -1.66 6.45
CA GLY A 22 3.58 -2.90 5.92
C GLY A 22 3.97 -4.16 6.68
N ASN A 23 4.76 -4.04 7.73
CA ASN A 23 5.12 -5.19 8.55
C ASN A 23 3.99 -5.49 9.53
N ILE A 24 3.25 -6.57 9.27
CA ILE A 24 2.05 -6.89 10.02
C ILE A 24 2.36 -7.18 11.49
N ARG A 25 3.38 -7.97 11.77
CA ARG A 25 3.73 -8.30 13.16
C ARG A 25 4.16 -7.04 13.93
N ALA A 26 4.96 -6.19 13.32
CA ALA A 26 5.39 -4.96 13.96
C ALA A 26 4.18 -4.06 14.26
N ALA A 27 3.25 -3.95 13.32
CA ALA A 27 2.05 -3.14 13.51
C ALA A 27 1.19 -3.69 14.65
N MET A 28 1.08 -5.01 14.75
CA MET A 28 0.34 -5.64 15.84
C MET A 28 0.99 -5.37 17.18
N ASP A 29 2.31 -5.43 17.24
CA ASP A 29 3.03 -5.13 18.47
C ASP A 29 2.81 -3.67 18.89
N MET A 30 2.87 -2.74 17.93
CA MET A 30 2.61 -1.32 18.20
C MET A 30 1.20 -1.07 18.69
N ALA A 31 0.23 -1.84 18.18
CA ALA A 31 -1.16 -1.70 18.56
C ALA A 31 -1.51 -2.39 19.87
N GLY A 32 -0.58 -3.15 20.44
CA GLY A 32 -0.79 -3.78 21.73
C GLY A 32 -1.37 -5.19 21.67
N TYR A 33 -1.30 -5.85 20.51
CA TYR A 33 -1.75 -7.24 20.43
C TYR A 33 -0.74 -8.17 21.12
N SER A 34 -1.27 -9.25 21.69
CA SER A 34 -0.44 -10.28 22.30
C SER A 34 0.47 -10.93 21.26
N LYS A 35 1.67 -11.29 21.66
CA LYS A 35 2.61 -11.98 20.78
C LYS A 35 2.10 -13.35 20.35
N SER A 36 1.17 -13.93 21.10
CA SER A 36 0.56 -15.21 20.74
C SER A 36 -0.57 -15.07 19.74
N THR A 37 -1.03 -13.85 19.47
CA THR A 37 -2.09 -13.61 18.47
C THR A 37 -1.55 -13.85 17.08
N LYS A 38 -2.25 -14.65 16.29
CA LYS A 38 -1.84 -14.92 14.92
C LYS A 38 -2.12 -13.73 14.02
N THR A 39 -1.20 -13.45 13.10
CA THR A 39 -1.37 -12.34 12.14
C THR A 39 -2.63 -12.51 11.30
N THR A 40 -2.93 -13.73 10.88
CA THR A 40 -4.11 -14.02 10.08
C THR A 40 -5.41 -13.71 10.82
N ASP A 41 -5.43 -13.91 12.13
CA ASP A 41 -6.64 -13.64 12.93
C ASP A 41 -6.98 -12.16 12.97
N VAL A 42 -5.99 -11.30 12.82
CA VAL A 42 -6.19 -9.86 12.80
C VAL A 42 -6.48 -9.34 11.39
N VAL A 43 -5.71 -9.80 10.42
CA VAL A 43 -5.74 -9.26 9.06
C VAL A 43 -6.92 -9.77 8.23
N VAL A 44 -7.18 -11.08 8.29
CA VAL A 44 -8.20 -11.69 7.40
C VAL A 44 -9.60 -11.08 7.55
N PRO A 45 -10.12 -10.88 8.78
CA PRO A 45 -11.45 -10.30 8.92
C PRO A 45 -11.50 -8.78 8.71
N LEU A 46 -10.35 -8.13 8.54
CA LEU A 46 -10.26 -6.67 8.51
C LEU A 46 -10.18 -6.17 7.07
N LYS A 47 -11.34 -6.00 6.45
CA LYS A 47 -11.42 -5.52 5.07
C LYS A 47 -10.77 -4.17 4.86
N GLU A 48 -10.72 -3.35 5.90
CA GLU A 48 -10.14 -2.02 5.86
C GLU A 48 -8.66 -2.04 5.49
N VAL A 49 -7.95 -3.16 5.72
CA VAL A 49 -6.55 -3.28 5.30
C VAL A 49 -6.47 -3.12 3.79
N THR A 50 -7.27 -3.88 3.05
CA THR A 50 -7.28 -3.81 1.58
C THR A 50 -7.75 -2.46 1.09
N GLU A 51 -8.78 -1.92 1.72
CA GLU A 51 -9.31 -0.61 1.33
C GLU A 51 -8.28 0.50 1.51
N ARG A 52 -7.58 0.52 2.65
CA ARG A 52 -6.58 1.55 2.91
C ARG A 52 -5.35 1.40 2.03
N VAL A 53 -4.95 0.18 1.72
CA VAL A 53 -3.85 -0.05 0.77
C VAL A 53 -4.25 0.46 -0.61
N GLY A 54 -5.48 0.20 -1.04
CA GLY A 54 -6.00 0.71 -2.29
C GLY A 54 -5.97 2.23 -2.35
N MET A 55 -6.38 2.89 -1.27
CA MET A 55 -6.31 4.34 -1.18
C MET A 55 -4.88 4.85 -1.25
N MET A 56 -3.96 4.19 -0.56
CA MET A 56 -2.56 4.58 -0.58
C MET A 56 -1.97 4.48 -1.99
N LEU A 57 -2.30 3.42 -2.72
CA LEU A 57 -1.88 3.27 -4.11
C LEU A 57 -2.46 4.39 -4.98
N ALA A 58 -3.76 4.69 -4.80
CA ALA A 58 -4.41 5.74 -5.55
C ALA A 58 -3.78 7.11 -5.28
N MET A 59 -3.45 7.38 -4.02
CA MET A 59 -2.82 8.64 -3.64
C MET A 59 -1.40 8.77 -4.19
N ASN A 60 -0.75 7.66 -4.46
CA ASN A 60 0.60 7.67 -5.02
C ASN A 60 0.63 7.58 -6.55
N ALA A 61 -0.53 7.47 -7.19
CA ALA A 61 -0.59 7.39 -8.65
C ALA A 61 0.02 8.63 -9.34
N PRO A 62 -0.24 9.87 -8.88
CA PRO A 62 0.42 11.03 -9.49
C PRO A 62 1.93 10.96 -9.38
N LYS A 63 2.45 10.51 -8.24
CA LYS A 63 3.88 10.36 -8.04
C LYS A 63 4.48 9.34 -8.99
N ALA A 64 3.77 8.22 -9.20
CA ALA A 64 4.19 7.20 -10.15
C ALA A 64 4.21 7.75 -11.58
N ALA A 65 3.21 8.53 -11.94
CA ALA A 65 3.14 9.15 -13.25
C ALA A 65 4.33 10.09 -13.48
N PHE A 66 4.66 10.91 -12.50
CA PHE A 66 5.81 11.80 -12.59
C PHE A 66 7.13 11.05 -12.67
N CYS A 67 7.22 9.89 -12.01
CA CYS A 67 8.40 9.03 -12.11
C CYS A 67 8.63 8.61 -13.57
N ILE A 68 7.56 8.24 -14.27
CA ILE A 68 7.66 7.88 -15.69
C ILE A 68 8.09 9.07 -16.53
N VAL A 69 7.51 10.24 -16.28
CA VAL A 69 7.87 11.47 -16.99
C VAL A 69 9.35 11.79 -16.78
N ASP A 70 9.83 11.70 -15.55
CA ASP A 70 11.23 11.98 -15.22
C ASP A 70 12.18 11.05 -15.99
N VAL A 71 11.81 9.77 -16.11
CA VAL A 71 12.61 8.81 -16.85
C VAL A 71 12.62 9.15 -18.36
N LEU A 72 11.51 9.64 -18.89
CA LEU A 72 11.46 10.07 -20.28
C LEU A 72 12.40 11.26 -20.54
N GLU A 73 12.57 12.13 -19.55
CA GLU A 73 13.49 13.25 -19.65
C GLU A 73 14.95 12.86 -19.47
N ASP A 74 15.20 11.81 -18.68
CA ASP A 74 16.54 11.30 -18.43
C ASP A 74 16.54 9.77 -18.40
N PRO A 75 16.41 9.12 -19.57
CA PRO A 75 16.32 7.67 -19.62
C PRO A 75 17.61 6.95 -19.23
N SER A 76 18.72 7.68 -19.18
CA SER A 76 20.00 7.09 -18.78
C SER A 76 20.23 7.13 -17.26
N ALA A 77 19.31 7.71 -16.52
CA ALA A 77 19.44 7.80 -15.06
C ALA A 77 19.59 6.43 -14.43
N LEU A 78 20.45 6.33 -13.43
CA LEU A 78 20.66 5.09 -12.72
C LEU A 78 19.36 4.65 -12.04
N GLY A 79 18.98 3.41 -12.26
CA GLY A 79 17.76 2.87 -11.67
C GLY A 79 16.48 3.21 -12.45
N ALA A 80 16.60 3.87 -13.60
CA ALA A 80 15.43 4.28 -14.39
C ALA A 80 14.51 3.10 -14.72
N ARG A 81 15.07 1.97 -15.13
CA ARG A 81 14.28 0.80 -15.49
C ARG A 81 13.45 0.28 -14.30
N ASN A 82 14.07 0.22 -13.12
CA ASN A 82 13.37 -0.23 -11.91
C ASN A 82 12.31 0.77 -11.47
N ALA A 83 12.59 2.06 -11.61
CA ALA A 83 11.63 3.11 -11.28
C ALA A 83 10.39 3.02 -12.17
N ILE A 84 10.58 2.80 -13.47
CA ILE A 84 9.47 2.64 -14.41
C ILE A 84 8.64 1.41 -14.06
N SER A 85 9.29 0.29 -13.76
CA SER A 85 8.57 -0.92 -13.39
C SER A 85 7.70 -0.71 -12.15
N ALA A 86 8.25 -0.09 -11.12
CA ALA A 86 7.50 0.19 -9.90
C ALA A 86 6.33 1.15 -10.16
N ALA A 87 6.57 2.21 -10.94
CA ALA A 87 5.54 3.18 -11.27
C ALA A 87 4.40 2.54 -12.05
N ARG A 88 4.72 1.68 -13.01
CA ARG A 88 3.71 0.98 -13.79
C ARG A 88 2.86 0.07 -12.92
N GLU A 89 3.46 -0.60 -11.93
CA GLU A 89 2.69 -1.43 -11.00
C GLU A 89 1.68 -0.59 -10.23
N VAL A 90 2.08 0.57 -9.72
CA VAL A 90 1.15 1.45 -9.02
C VAL A 90 0.02 1.89 -9.93
N LEU A 91 0.33 2.32 -11.16
CA LEU A 91 -0.68 2.80 -12.10
C LEU A 91 -1.63 1.68 -12.53
N ASP A 92 -1.10 0.47 -12.74
CA ASP A 92 -1.94 -0.68 -13.07
C ASP A 92 -2.91 -1.00 -11.95
N ARG A 93 -2.47 -0.93 -10.69
CA ARG A 93 -3.32 -1.21 -9.54
C ARG A 93 -4.40 -0.17 -9.36
N THR A 94 -4.16 1.05 -9.79
CA THR A 94 -5.16 2.12 -9.69
C THR A 94 -6.07 2.20 -10.91
N GLY A 95 -5.79 1.40 -11.95
CA GLY A 95 -6.59 1.40 -13.16
C GLY A 95 -6.34 2.55 -14.10
N LEU A 96 -5.27 3.32 -13.88
CA LEU A 96 -4.94 4.46 -14.72
C LEU A 96 -4.21 4.07 -16.00
N VAL A 97 -3.56 2.91 -16.00
CA VAL A 97 -2.95 2.37 -17.20
C VAL A 97 -3.93 1.41 -17.83
N LYS A 98 -4.22 1.62 -19.10
CA LYS A 98 -5.18 0.78 -19.82
C LYS A 98 -4.64 -0.64 -19.91
N LYS A 99 -5.42 -1.58 -19.44
CA LYS A 99 -5.08 -2.99 -19.56
C LYS A 99 -5.53 -3.52 -20.90
N GLU A 100 -4.71 -4.41 -21.43
CA GLU A 100 -5.05 -5.04 -22.70
C GLU A 100 -6.28 -5.89 -22.57
N GLN A 101 -7.19 -5.73 -23.51
CA GLN A 101 -8.41 -6.53 -23.58
C GLN A 101 -8.15 -7.73 -24.45
N VAL A 102 -8.51 -8.88 -23.96
CA VAL A 102 -8.36 -10.12 -24.71
C VAL A 102 -9.70 -10.58 -25.22
#